data_97a06cfef5f0e3179f258415c8558d03
#
_entry.id   97a06cfef5f0e3179f258415c8558d03
#
_cell.length_a   1.000
_cell.length_b   1.000
_cell.length_c   1.000
_cell.angle_alpha   90.00
_cell.angle_beta   90.00
_cell.angle_gamma   90.00
#
_symmetry.space_group_name_H-M   'P 1'
#
loop_
_entity.id
_entity.type
_entity.pdbx_description
1 polymer ?
#
loop_
_entity_poly.entity_id
_entity_poly.type
_entity_poly.pdbx_seq_one_letter_code
_entity_poly.pdbx_strand_id
1 'polypeptide(L)'
;MASSQLAPEKYTELLNEFISQYPNSADGYLRRANNQIFQSKEASSMDEVAADMDKALEVAQKKDDAYFNRAKLIYGYQLDKPEKTYKDWTYDRALDEVRKAIAIEALPVYIQLEGDIQFAKKDYAAALASYEKVNDSNIASPATFFRAAKTKELMEAAPEEVLALMDSCMARFVQPYSEEAAPYLLERAQMRLNAGQGRGAMLDYDEYYKAVRGNVNDVFYYYREQAAVQAKQFQRALDDLAKAIELNPKELTYFSELAVVNIRVGRNEEAIKVLKDALEIDSKYAEAYRLIGVAQLQLKQNKEACASFAKAKELGDPNVDALIEKHCK
;
A
#
# COMPACT_ATOMS: atom_id res chain seq x y z
N MET A 1 16.36 16.49 -18.63
CA MET A 1 15.77 17.81 -18.89
C MET A 1 14.59 17.96 -17.95
N ALA A 2 14.66 18.87 -16.98
CA ALA A 2 13.55 19.12 -16.07
C ALA A 2 12.41 19.76 -16.90
N SER A 3 11.27 19.07 -16.99
CA SER A 3 10.05 19.66 -17.49
C SER A 3 9.65 20.75 -16.50
N SER A 4 9.82 22.02 -16.89
CA SER A 4 9.23 23.14 -16.17
C SER A 4 7.72 22.98 -16.21
N GLN A 5 7.12 22.41 -15.16
CA GLN A 5 5.67 22.43 -15.02
C GLN A 5 5.26 23.91 -14.93
N LEU A 6 4.47 24.35 -15.90
CA LEU A 6 3.87 25.68 -15.89
C LEU A 6 3.04 25.85 -14.61
N ALA A 7 3.09 27.04 -14.02
CA ALA A 7 2.19 27.37 -12.93
C ALA A 7 0.74 27.13 -13.37
N PRO A 8 -0.13 26.59 -12.54
CA PRO A 8 -1.50 26.22 -12.90
C PRO A 8 -2.31 27.38 -13.50
N GLU A 9 -2.13 28.59 -13.00
CA GLU A 9 -2.81 29.80 -13.48
C GLU A 9 -2.39 30.12 -14.92
N LYS A 10 -1.08 30.03 -15.21
CA LYS A 10 -0.56 30.26 -16.57
C LYS A 10 -1.01 29.18 -17.54
N TYR A 11 -1.17 27.95 -17.06
CA TYR A 11 -1.74 26.89 -17.88
C TYR A 11 -3.21 27.13 -18.20
N THR A 12 -3.99 27.64 -17.25
CA THR A 12 -5.39 28.08 -17.47
C THR A 12 -5.47 29.20 -18.53
N GLU A 13 -4.59 30.20 -18.49
CA GLU A 13 -4.54 31.26 -19.50
C GLU A 13 -4.31 30.70 -20.91
N LEU A 14 -3.33 29.81 -21.06
CA LEU A 14 -3.06 29.15 -22.35
C LEU A 14 -4.25 28.31 -22.83
N LEU A 15 -4.96 27.64 -21.95
CA LEU A 15 -6.17 26.90 -22.32
C LEU A 15 -7.32 27.83 -22.72
N ASN A 16 -7.45 29.00 -22.11
CA ASN A 16 -8.42 30.02 -22.51
C ASN A 16 -8.14 30.53 -23.93
N GLU A 17 -6.88 30.83 -24.26
CA GLU A 17 -6.45 31.21 -25.58
C GLU A 17 -6.73 30.07 -26.58
N PHE A 18 -6.37 28.84 -26.24
CA PHE A 18 -6.64 27.69 -27.12
C PHE A 18 -8.13 27.49 -27.37
N ILE A 19 -8.98 27.57 -26.35
CA ILE A 19 -10.44 27.44 -26.51
C ILE A 19 -11.01 28.58 -27.34
N SER A 20 -10.47 29.81 -27.22
CA SER A 20 -10.88 30.96 -28.03
C SER A 20 -10.58 30.71 -29.53
N GLN A 21 -9.45 30.10 -29.84
CA GLN A 21 -9.06 29.77 -31.20
C GLN A 21 -9.81 28.53 -31.74
N TYR A 22 -10.10 27.58 -30.87
CA TYR A 22 -10.70 26.28 -31.21
C TYR A 22 -11.93 25.96 -30.35
N PRO A 23 -13.03 26.73 -30.49
CA PRO A 23 -14.21 26.64 -29.60
C PRO A 23 -14.97 25.31 -29.71
N ASN A 24 -14.69 24.51 -30.75
CA ASN A 24 -15.28 23.19 -30.94
C ASN A 24 -14.33 22.03 -30.54
N SER A 25 -13.24 22.33 -29.84
CA SER A 25 -12.32 21.32 -29.34
C SER A 25 -12.74 20.85 -27.95
N ALA A 26 -13.28 19.64 -27.85
CA ALA A 26 -13.61 19.00 -26.54
C ALA A 26 -12.40 18.90 -25.62
N ASP A 27 -11.22 18.59 -26.18
CA ASP A 27 -9.97 18.45 -25.41
C ASP A 27 -9.57 19.74 -24.67
N GLY A 28 -9.80 20.91 -25.26
CA GLY A 28 -9.54 22.20 -24.61
C GLY A 28 -10.34 22.37 -23.31
N TYR A 29 -11.63 22.11 -23.39
CA TYR A 29 -12.54 22.20 -22.24
C TYR A 29 -12.21 21.14 -21.16
N LEU A 30 -11.98 19.88 -21.56
CA LEU A 30 -11.63 18.80 -20.63
C LEU A 30 -10.31 19.07 -19.89
N ARG A 31 -9.30 19.61 -20.60
CA ARG A 31 -8.02 19.99 -19.95
C ARG A 31 -8.19 21.14 -18.99
N ARG A 32 -9.04 22.16 -19.34
CA ARG A 32 -9.30 23.28 -18.44
C ARG A 32 -10.06 22.81 -17.19
N ALA A 33 -11.10 22.01 -17.35
CA ALA A 33 -11.82 21.39 -16.24
C ALA A 33 -10.87 20.58 -15.33
N ASN A 34 -10.01 19.72 -15.89
CA ASN A 34 -9.06 18.93 -15.14
C ASN A 34 -8.00 19.79 -14.39
N ASN A 35 -7.56 20.89 -15.00
CA ASN A 35 -6.62 21.80 -14.33
C ASN A 35 -7.27 22.56 -13.17
N GLN A 36 -8.53 22.95 -13.31
CA GLN A 36 -9.26 23.74 -12.31
C GLN A 36 -9.78 22.91 -11.14
N ILE A 37 -10.19 21.65 -11.37
CA ILE A 37 -10.89 20.83 -10.37
C ILE A 37 -10.10 20.66 -9.05
N PHE A 38 -8.78 20.49 -9.16
CA PHE A 38 -7.88 20.33 -8.02
C PHE A 38 -7.40 21.65 -7.41
N GLN A 39 -7.60 22.76 -8.10
CA GLN A 39 -7.27 24.11 -7.62
C GLN A 39 -8.45 24.78 -6.94
N SER A 40 -9.67 24.33 -7.22
CA SER A 40 -10.91 24.94 -6.73
C SER A 40 -11.05 24.84 -5.22
N LYS A 41 -10.95 25.96 -4.53
CA LYS A 41 -11.23 26.10 -3.10
C LYS A 41 -12.68 26.50 -2.83
N GLU A 42 -13.39 27.03 -3.81
CA GLU A 42 -14.73 27.59 -3.71
C GLU A 42 -15.74 26.89 -4.64
N ALA A 43 -17.01 26.88 -4.23
CA ALA A 43 -18.08 26.26 -5.02
C ALA A 43 -18.30 26.94 -6.38
N SER A 44 -18.05 28.27 -6.48
CA SER A 44 -18.24 29.02 -7.74
C SER A 44 -17.30 28.53 -8.86
N SER A 45 -16.07 28.12 -8.53
CA SER A 45 -15.13 27.59 -9.49
C SER A 45 -15.50 26.17 -9.96
N MET A 46 -16.27 25.43 -9.17
CA MET A 46 -16.78 24.10 -9.56
C MET A 46 -17.91 24.21 -10.60
N ASP A 47 -18.68 25.32 -10.63
CA ASP A 47 -19.67 25.55 -11.69
C ASP A 47 -19.00 25.76 -13.05
N GLU A 48 -17.84 26.40 -13.11
CA GLU A 48 -17.05 26.56 -14.33
C GLU A 48 -16.50 25.21 -14.80
N VAL A 49 -15.98 24.38 -13.89
CA VAL A 49 -15.53 23.02 -14.21
C VAL A 49 -16.68 22.18 -14.79
N ALA A 50 -17.87 22.24 -14.17
CA ALA A 50 -19.02 21.52 -14.66
C ALA A 50 -19.47 22.02 -16.05
N ALA A 51 -19.48 23.34 -16.27
CA ALA A 51 -19.82 23.94 -17.56
C ALA A 51 -18.84 23.53 -18.68
N ASP A 52 -17.55 23.45 -18.37
CA ASP A 52 -16.55 22.96 -19.31
C ASP A 52 -16.77 21.49 -19.68
N MET A 53 -17.13 20.65 -18.71
CA MET A 53 -17.43 19.24 -18.96
C MET A 53 -18.68 19.08 -19.83
N ASP A 54 -19.72 19.89 -19.59
CA ASP A 54 -20.93 19.89 -20.40
C ASP A 54 -20.64 20.40 -21.83
N LYS A 55 -19.82 21.44 -21.97
CA LYS A 55 -19.43 21.98 -23.27
C LYS A 55 -18.56 20.99 -24.03
N ALA A 56 -17.63 20.33 -23.37
CA ALA A 56 -16.83 19.27 -23.99
C ALA A 56 -17.72 18.17 -24.58
N LEU A 57 -18.75 17.73 -23.84
CA LEU A 57 -19.68 16.70 -24.31
C LEU A 57 -20.56 17.18 -25.45
N GLU A 58 -20.95 18.47 -25.48
CA GLU A 58 -21.71 19.08 -26.56
C GLU A 58 -20.92 19.04 -27.87
N VAL A 59 -19.64 19.47 -27.83
CA VAL A 59 -18.81 19.68 -29.05
C VAL A 59 -18.02 18.44 -29.46
N ALA A 60 -17.95 17.38 -28.63
CA ALA A 60 -17.21 16.17 -28.93
C ALA A 60 -17.75 15.46 -30.19
N GLN A 61 -16.86 15.15 -31.12
CA GLN A 61 -17.17 14.33 -32.28
C GLN A 61 -17.38 12.86 -31.89
N LYS A 62 -16.50 12.34 -31.02
CA LYS A 62 -16.63 11.05 -30.34
C LYS A 62 -17.04 11.31 -28.91
N LYS A 63 -18.21 10.83 -28.50
CA LYS A 63 -18.75 11.09 -27.18
C LYS A 63 -18.26 10.13 -26.11
N ASP A 64 -17.73 8.98 -26.50
CA ASP A 64 -17.14 7.99 -25.60
C ASP A 64 -15.99 8.59 -24.77
N ASP A 65 -15.03 9.26 -25.41
CA ASP A 65 -13.90 9.90 -24.73
C ASP A 65 -14.36 11.05 -23.82
N ALA A 66 -15.36 11.84 -24.23
CA ALA A 66 -15.91 12.92 -23.41
C ALA A 66 -16.63 12.36 -22.16
N TYR A 67 -17.41 11.28 -22.30
CA TYR A 67 -18.04 10.59 -21.18
C TYR A 67 -16.99 9.99 -20.23
N PHE A 68 -15.97 9.33 -20.76
CA PHE A 68 -14.88 8.76 -19.98
C PHE A 68 -14.13 9.83 -19.16
N ASN A 69 -13.73 10.94 -19.78
CA ASN A 69 -13.03 12.02 -19.10
C ASN A 69 -13.90 12.67 -18.03
N ARG A 70 -15.21 12.85 -18.30
CA ARG A 70 -16.16 13.34 -17.30
C ARG A 70 -16.28 12.37 -16.10
N ALA A 71 -16.43 11.08 -16.36
CA ALA A 71 -16.44 10.06 -15.31
C ALA A 71 -15.17 10.10 -14.46
N LYS A 72 -14.01 10.20 -15.10
CA LYS A 72 -12.70 10.28 -14.44
C LYS A 72 -12.57 11.51 -13.55
N LEU A 73 -13.06 12.67 -14.01
CA LEU A 73 -13.03 13.91 -13.23
C LEU A 73 -13.95 13.82 -12.00
N ILE A 74 -15.18 13.33 -12.16
CA ILE A 74 -16.12 13.13 -11.04
C ILE A 74 -15.55 12.13 -10.04
N TYR A 75 -15.01 11.01 -10.49
CA TYR A 75 -14.36 9.99 -9.67
C TYR A 75 -13.18 10.57 -8.88
N GLY A 76 -12.28 11.28 -9.56
CA GLY A 76 -11.11 11.93 -8.94
C GLY A 76 -11.50 12.96 -7.87
N TYR A 77 -12.55 13.75 -8.13
CA TYR A 77 -13.08 14.70 -7.15
C TYR A 77 -13.58 14.00 -5.89
N GLN A 78 -14.35 12.91 -6.04
CA GLN A 78 -14.87 12.14 -4.90
C GLN A 78 -13.76 11.45 -4.10
N LEU A 79 -12.68 11.01 -4.73
CA LEU A 79 -11.51 10.45 -4.04
C LEU A 79 -10.77 11.51 -3.23
N ASP A 80 -10.61 12.73 -3.78
CA ASP A 80 -9.90 13.82 -3.10
C ASP A 80 -10.73 14.45 -1.96
N LYS A 81 -12.05 14.46 -2.11
CA LYS A 81 -12.98 15.12 -1.19
C LYS A 81 -14.17 14.21 -0.82
N PRO A 82 -13.93 13.08 -0.14
CA PRO A 82 -14.96 12.07 0.12
C PRO A 82 -16.12 12.59 0.98
N GLU A 83 -15.88 13.61 1.82
CA GLU A 83 -16.90 14.21 2.71
C GLU A 83 -17.67 15.36 2.04
N LYS A 84 -17.32 15.72 0.78
CA LYS A 84 -17.94 16.81 0.05
C LYS A 84 -18.57 16.31 -1.23
N THR A 85 -19.86 16.57 -1.39
CA THR A 85 -20.57 16.34 -2.64
C THR A 85 -20.78 17.68 -3.34
N TYR A 86 -20.44 17.75 -4.62
CA TYR A 86 -20.79 18.88 -5.47
C TYR A 86 -21.94 18.45 -6.38
N LYS A 87 -23.14 19.03 -6.21
CA LYS A 87 -24.35 18.67 -6.96
C LYS A 87 -24.60 17.15 -6.95
N ASP A 88 -24.68 16.53 -8.13
CA ASP A 88 -24.87 15.09 -8.33
C ASP A 88 -23.54 14.33 -8.57
N TRP A 89 -22.40 14.96 -8.26
CA TRP A 89 -21.09 14.34 -8.44
C TRP A 89 -20.85 13.29 -7.36
N THR A 90 -21.24 12.09 -7.68
CA THR A 90 -21.13 10.90 -6.82
C THR A 90 -20.42 9.78 -7.61
N TYR A 91 -20.00 8.74 -6.90
CA TYR A 91 -19.51 7.52 -7.58
C TYR A 91 -20.58 6.92 -8.51
N ASP A 92 -21.88 7.01 -8.17
CA ASP A 92 -22.95 6.53 -9.04
C ASP A 92 -23.02 7.34 -10.33
N ARG A 93 -22.91 8.65 -10.25
CA ARG A 93 -22.84 9.52 -11.44
C ARG A 93 -21.63 9.21 -12.30
N ALA A 94 -20.44 9.03 -11.69
CA ALA A 94 -19.23 8.64 -12.42
C ALA A 94 -19.40 7.28 -13.11
N LEU A 95 -20.06 6.33 -12.44
CA LEU A 95 -20.35 5.00 -12.98
C LEU A 95 -21.30 5.07 -14.19
N ASP A 96 -22.34 5.89 -14.13
CA ASP A 96 -23.26 6.13 -15.26
C ASP A 96 -22.53 6.73 -16.47
N GLU A 97 -21.64 7.68 -16.24
CA GLU A 97 -20.89 8.32 -17.31
C GLU A 97 -19.89 7.33 -17.97
N VAL A 98 -19.13 6.55 -17.21
CA VAL A 98 -18.20 5.59 -17.80
C VAL A 98 -18.94 4.47 -18.54
N ARG A 99 -20.12 4.06 -18.07
CA ARG A 99 -20.96 3.08 -18.79
C ARG A 99 -21.50 3.60 -20.11
N LYS A 100 -21.78 4.89 -20.23
CA LYS A 100 -22.11 5.52 -21.52
C LYS A 100 -20.92 5.47 -22.49
N ALA A 101 -19.69 5.69 -21.98
CA ALA A 101 -18.50 5.52 -22.80
C ALA A 101 -18.34 4.07 -23.29
N ILE A 102 -18.45 3.10 -22.38
CA ILE A 102 -18.35 1.67 -22.68
C ILE A 102 -19.42 1.22 -23.67
N ALA A 103 -20.64 1.75 -23.60
CA ALA A 103 -21.72 1.44 -24.53
C ALA A 103 -21.45 1.91 -25.97
N ILE A 104 -20.63 2.94 -26.15
CA ILE A 104 -20.20 3.43 -27.46
C ILE A 104 -19.01 2.62 -27.96
N GLU A 105 -17.99 2.50 -27.15
CA GLU A 105 -16.78 1.73 -27.45
C GLU A 105 -16.25 1.07 -26.15
N ALA A 106 -16.17 -0.26 -26.09
CA ALA A 106 -15.76 -0.99 -24.88
C ALA A 106 -14.23 -1.07 -24.77
N LEU A 107 -13.58 0.08 -24.60
CA LEU A 107 -12.12 0.14 -24.43
C LEU A 107 -11.69 -0.38 -23.05
N PRO A 108 -10.60 -1.13 -22.94
CA PRO A 108 -10.08 -1.63 -21.68
C PRO A 108 -9.85 -0.55 -20.61
N VAL A 109 -9.43 0.65 -20.99
CA VAL A 109 -9.24 1.78 -20.07
C VAL A 109 -10.57 2.28 -19.47
N TYR A 110 -11.67 2.18 -20.21
CA TYR A 110 -13.00 2.54 -19.70
C TYR A 110 -13.52 1.49 -18.72
N ILE A 111 -13.35 0.21 -19.08
CA ILE A 111 -13.72 -0.92 -18.22
C ILE A 111 -12.88 -0.93 -16.92
N GLN A 112 -11.59 -0.55 -17.01
CA GLN A 112 -10.75 -0.40 -15.83
C GLN A 112 -11.29 0.71 -14.91
N LEU A 113 -11.67 1.86 -15.46
CA LEU A 113 -12.26 2.95 -14.65
C LEU A 113 -13.60 2.53 -14.02
N GLU A 114 -14.42 1.76 -14.74
CA GLU A 114 -15.63 1.17 -14.15
C GLU A 114 -15.28 0.34 -12.91
N GLY A 115 -14.29 -0.53 -13.01
CA GLY A 115 -13.79 -1.33 -11.89
C GLY A 115 -13.24 -0.47 -10.74
N ASP A 116 -12.48 0.59 -11.04
CA ASP A 116 -11.94 1.51 -10.05
C ASP A 116 -13.06 2.24 -9.26
N ILE A 117 -14.11 2.66 -9.95
CA ILE A 117 -15.28 3.29 -9.30
C ILE A 117 -16.05 2.28 -8.44
N GLN A 118 -16.27 1.06 -8.94
CA GLN A 118 -16.92 -0.02 -8.20
C GLN A 118 -16.12 -0.39 -6.95
N PHE A 119 -14.80 -0.45 -7.05
CA PHE A 119 -13.90 -0.67 -5.92
C PHE A 119 -14.04 0.43 -4.85
N ALA A 120 -14.06 1.70 -5.26
CA ALA A 120 -14.26 2.83 -4.34
C ALA A 120 -15.62 2.79 -3.64
N LYS A 121 -16.64 2.27 -4.32
CA LYS A 121 -17.98 1.99 -3.75
C LYS A 121 -17.99 0.75 -2.83
N LYS A 122 -16.89 0.02 -2.72
CA LYS A 122 -16.77 -1.28 -2.03
C LYS A 122 -17.62 -2.40 -2.63
N ASP A 123 -18.04 -2.25 -3.90
CA ASP A 123 -18.66 -3.32 -4.68
C ASP A 123 -17.54 -4.18 -5.30
N TYR A 124 -16.89 -4.95 -4.45
CA TYR A 124 -15.69 -5.71 -4.83
C TYR A 124 -15.98 -6.79 -5.87
N ALA A 125 -17.16 -7.39 -5.83
CA ALA A 125 -17.54 -8.41 -6.81
C ALA A 125 -17.66 -7.81 -8.23
N ALA A 126 -18.33 -6.67 -8.36
CA ALA A 126 -18.43 -5.97 -9.65
C ALA A 126 -17.08 -5.43 -10.11
N ALA A 127 -16.27 -4.87 -9.20
CA ALA A 127 -14.92 -4.38 -9.50
C ALA A 127 -14.04 -5.51 -10.06
N LEU A 128 -14.02 -6.66 -9.39
CA LEU A 128 -13.26 -7.83 -9.83
C LEU A 128 -13.68 -8.26 -11.24
N ALA A 129 -14.99 -8.38 -11.50
CA ALA A 129 -15.50 -8.75 -12.83
C ALA A 129 -15.06 -7.76 -13.93
N SER A 130 -14.98 -6.45 -13.61
CA SER A 130 -14.48 -5.44 -14.55
C SER A 130 -12.97 -5.60 -14.79
N TYR A 131 -12.16 -5.81 -13.75
CA TYR A 131 -10.72 -6.04 -13.89
C TYR A 131 -10.40 -7.34 -14.64
N GLU A 132 -11.13 -8.42 -14.41
CA GLU A 132 -10.96 -9.68 -15.12
C GLU A 132 -11.20 -9.53 -16.62
N LYS A 133 -12.24 -8.79 -17.04
CA LYS A 133 -12.46 -8.46 -18.46
C LYS A 133 -11.28 -7.74 -19.09
N VAL A 134 -10.61 -6.84 -18.33
CA VAL A 134 -9.40 -6.15 -18.83
C VAL A 134 -8.22 -7.11 -18.85
N ASN A 135 -8.05 -7.95 -17.82
CA ASN A 135 -6.94 -8.89 -17.70
C ASN A 135 -6.94 -9.96 -18.81
N ASP A 136 -8.11 -10.31 -19.33
CA ASP A 136 -8.27 -11.22 -20.47
C ASP A 136 -7.83 -10.58 -21.81
N SER A 137 -7.60 -9.27 -21.83
CA SER A 137 -7.13 -8.56 -23.01
C SER A 137 -5.60 -8.63 -23.16
N ASN A 138 -5.12 -8.60 -24.42
CA ASN A 138 -3.69 -8.61 -24.71
C ASN A 138 -2.95 -7.33 -24.26
N ILE A 139 -3.69 -6.29 -23.88
CA ILE A 139 -3.17 -4.98 -23.47
C ILE A 139 -3.32 -4.72 -21.97
N ALA A 140 -3.65 -5.74 -21.19
CA ALA A 140 -3.77 -5.63 -19.74
C ALA A 140 -2.45 -5.16 -19.11
N SER A 141 -2.53 -4.12 -18.30
CA SER A 141 -1.38 -3.52 -17.61
C SER A 141 -1.06 -4.26 -16.30
N PRO A 142 0.18 -4.15 -15.77
CA PRO A 142 0.49 -4.64 -14.42
C PRO A 142 -0.50 -4.13 -13.37
N ALA A 143 -0.89 -2.85 -13.48
CA ALA A 143 -1.79 -2.20 -12.53
C ALA A 143 -3.17 -2.86 -12.45
N THR A 144 -3.71 -3.40 -13.56
CA THR A 144 -5.02 -4.04 -13.56
C THR A 144 -5.00 -5.38 -12.83
N PHE A 145 -3.94 -6.17 -13.05
CA PHE A 145 -3.72 -7.41 -12.28
C PHE A 145 -3.55 -7.13 -10.79
N PHE A 146 -2.80 -6.08 -10.44
CA PHE A 146 -2.62 -5.66 -9.06
C PHE A 146 -3.95 -5.27 -8.41
N ARG A 147 -4.79 -4.47 -9.10
CA ARG A 147 -6.13 -4.11 -8.61
C ARG A 147 -7.01 -5.33 -8.37
N ALA A 148 -7.01 -6.28 -9.30
CA ALA A 148 -7.73 -7.54 -9.13
C ALA A 148 -7.21 -8.33 -7.91
N ALA A 149 -5.90 -8.41 -7.70
CA ALA A 149 -5.29 -9.06 -6.54
C ALA A 149 -5.72 -8.38 -5.23
N LYS A 150 -5.64 -7.05 -5.15
CA LYS A 150 -6.10 -6.29 -3.97
C LYS A 150 -7.59 -6.45 -3.72
N THR A 151 -8.39 -6.54 -4.77
CA THR A 151 -9.84 -6.78 -4.66
C THR A 151 -10.10 -8.17 -4.09
N LYS A 152 -9.42 -9.21 -4.59
CA LYS A 152 -9.53 -10.57 -4.03
C LYS A 152 -9.05 -10.67 -2.58
N GLU A 153 -7.98 -9.96 -2.22
CA GLU A 153 -7.51 -9.89 -0.83
C GLU A 153 -8.60 -9.32 0.10
N LEU A 154 -9.27 -8.22 -0.30
CA LEU A 154 -10.37 -7.62 0.45
C LEU A 154 -11.64 -8.48 0.49
N MET A 155 -11.80 -9.41 -0.45
CA MET A 155 -12.86 -10.42 -0.47
C MET A 155 -12.49 -11.68 0.33
N GLU A 156 -11.36 -11.68 1.03
CA GLU A 156 -10.84 -12.79 1.81
C GLU A 156 -10.66 -14.09 0.97
N ALA A 157 -10.32 -13.94 -0.30
CA ALA A 157 -10.03 -15.06 -1.20
C ALA A 157 -8.78 -15.82 -0.73
N ALA A 158 -8.64 -17.06 -1.21
CA ALA A 158 -7.50 -17.90 -0.90
C ALA A 158 -6.17 -17.20 -1.31
N PRO A 159 -5.12 -17.22 -0.46
CA PRO A 159 -3.86 -16.56 -0.74
C PRO A 159 -3.24 -16.94 -2.09
N GLU A 160 -3.45 -18.18 -2.53
CA GLU A 160 -2.95 -18.69 -3.80
C GLU A 160 -3.59 -17.97 -5.00
N GLU A 161 -4.86 -17.61 -4.91
CA GLU A 161 -5.57 -16.89 -5.96
C GLU A 161 -5.07 -15.44 -6.05
N VAL A 162 -4.86 -14.80 -4.90
CA VAL A 162 -4.29 -13.44 -4.81
C VAL A 162 -2.89 -13.41 -5.40
N LEU A 163 -2.04 -14.36 -4.99
CA LEU A 163 -0.66 -14.46 -5.46
C LEU A 163 -0.56 -14.79 -6.95
N ALA A 164 -1.46 -15.61 -7.51
CA ALA A 164 -1.50 -15.87 -8.95
C ALA A 164 -1.73 -14.60 -9.77
N LEU A 165 -2.57 -13.69 -9.30
CA LEU A 165 -2.76 -12.39 -9.94
C LEU A 165 -1.52 -11.49 -9.79
N MET A 166 -0.86 -11.50 -8.63
CA MET A 166 0.40 -10.78 -8.43
C MET A 166 1.54 -11.32 -9.30
N ASP A 167 1.62 -12.62 -9.49
CA ASP A 167 2.59 -13.23 -10.39
C ASP A 167 2.29 -12.84 -11.85
N SER A 168 1.02 -12.78 -12.25
CA SER A 168 0.59 -12.27 -13.56
C SER A 168 0.92 -10.78 -13.72
N CYS A 169 0.75 -9.98 -12.67
CA CYS A 169 1.16 -8.56 -12.64
C CYS A 169 2.66 -8.43 -12.92
N MET A 170 3.50 -9.18 -12.19
CA MET A 170 4.95 -9.14 -12.36
C MET A 170 5.42 -9.63 -13.73
N ALA A 171 4.72 -10.60 -14.33
CA ALA A 171 5.02 -11.12 -15.67
C ALA A 171 4.78 -10.09 -16.80
N ARG A 172 4.08 -8.99 -16.53
CA ARG A 172 3.84 -7.91 -17.50
C ARG A 172 4.98 -6.90 -17.59
N PHE A 173 5.91 -6.90 -16.64
CA PHE A 173 7.08 -6.03 -16.70
C PHE A 173 8.15 -6.63 -17.62
N VAL A 174 8.67 -5.82 -18.55
CA VAL A 174 9.82 -6.21 -19.37
C VAL A 174 11.06 -6.40 -18.51
N GLN A 175 11.19 -5.59 -17.47
CA GLN A 175 12.21 -5.70 -16.43
C GLN A 175 11.53 -5.82 -15.07
N PRO A 176 11.24 -7.04 -14.60
CA PRO A 176 10.47 -7.26 -13.37
C PRO A 176 11.15 -6.75 -12.09
N TYR A 177 12.41 -6.33 -12.17
CA TYR A 177 13.22 -5.79 -11.06
C TYR A 177 13.60 -4.32 -11.28
N SER A 178 12.83 -3.61 -12.08
CA SER A 178 13.00 -2.17 -12.32
C SER A 178 12.41 -1.34 -11.18
N GLU A 179 12.80 -0.06 -11.14
CA GLU A 179 12.21 0.92 -10.21
C GLU A 179 10.69 1.04 -10.41
N GLU A 180 10.21 0.87 -11.65
CA GLU A 180 8.77 0.86 -11.98
C GLU A 180 8.04 -0.34 -11.34
N ALA A 181 8.67 -1.51 -11.30
CA ALA A 181 8.12 -2.73 -10.71
C ALA A 181 8.24 -2.77 -9.17
N ALA A 182 9.08 -1.92 -8.59
CA ALA A 182 9.40 -1.94 -7.16
C ALA A 182 8.15 -1.92 -6.24
N PRO A 183 7.14 -1.04 -6.43
CA PRO A 183 5.97 -1.04 -5.58
C PRO A 183 5.22 -2.39 -5.57
N TYR A 184 5.15 -3.05 -6.72
CA TYR A 184 4.47 -4.35 -6.87
C TYR A 184 5.27 -5.50 -6.24
N LEU A 185 6.62 -5.42 -6.27
CA LEU A 185 7.50 -6.35 -5.54
C LEU A 185 7.25 -6.27 -4.03
N LEU A 186 7.19 -5.07 -3.49
CA LEU A 186 6.95 -4.85 -2.06
C LEU A 186 5.58 -5.41 -1.62
N GLU A 187 4.54 -5.14 -2.39
CA GLU A 187 3.20 -5.65 -2.13
C GLU A 187 3.15 -7.18 -2.22
N ARG A 188 3.77 -7.79 -3.25
CA ARG A 188 3.83 -9.25 -3.37
C ARG A 188 4.62 -9.89 -2.24
N ALA A 189 5.72 -9.26 -1.81
CA ALA A 189 6.48 -9.71 -0.64
C ALA A 189 5.61 -9.76 0.61
N GLN A 190 4.81 -8.71 0.86
CA GLN A 190 3.91 -8.65 2.00
C GLN A 190 2.80 -9.71 1.91
N MET A 191 2.19 -9.89 0.74
CA MET A 191 1.19 -10.94 0.52
C MET A 191 1.77 -12.34 0.74
N ARG A 192 3.00 -12.60 0.24
CA ARG A 192 3.71 -13.87 0.47
C ARG A 192 4.05 -14.09 1.94
N LEU A 193 4.45 -13.03 2.65
CA LEU A 193 4.71 -13.08 4.09
C LEU A 193 3.44 -13.47 4.85
N ASN A 194 2.32 -12.82 4.57
CA ASN A 194 1.02 -13.12 5.19
C ASN A 194 0.55 -14.55 4.87
N ALA A 195 0.87 -15.07 3.68
CA ALA A 195 0.58 -16.44 3.27
C ALA A 195 1.56 -17.49 3.84
N GLY A 196 2.50 -17.11 4.71
CA GLY A 196 3.51 -18.03 5.27
C GLY A 196 4.60 -18.45 4.26
N GLN A 197 4.71 -17.79 3.11
CA GLN A 197 5.67 -18.09 2.06
C GLN A 197 6.98 -17.31 2.23
N GLY A 198 7.61 -17.40 3.41
CA GLY A 198 8.77 -16.60 3.80
C GLY A 198 9.92 -16.60 2.80
N ARG A 199 10.23 -17.75 2.14
CA ARG A 199 11.29 -17.78 1.12
C ARG A 199 10.95 -16.93 -0.11
N GLY A 200 9.70 -16.98 -0.57
CA GLY A 200 9.24 -16.16 -1.68
C GLY A 200 9.22 -14.67 -1.33
N ALA A 201 8.75 -14.35 -0.12
CA ALA A 201 8.77 -12.99 0.40
C ALA A 201 10.20 -12.42 0.46
N MET A 202 11.17 -13.19 0.95
CA MET A 202 12.58 -12.79 0.99
C MET A 202 13.14 -12.44 -0.40
N LEU A 203 12.82 -13.24 -1.42
CA LEU A 203 13.26 -12.96 -2.79
C LEU A 203 12.69 -11.63 -3.30
N ASP A 204 11.41 -11.38 -3.07
CA ASP A 204 10.77 -10.13 -3.49
C ASP A 204 11.34 -8.91 -2.73
N TYR A 205 11.58 -9.02 -1.41
CA TYR A 205 12.25 -7.96 -0.65
C TYR A 205 13.67 -7.69 -1.14
N ASP A 206 14.42 -8.72 -1.51
CA ASP A 206 15.78 -8.56 -2.05
C ASP A 206 15.76 -7.85 -3.40
N GLU A 207 14.84 -8.20 -4.27
CA GLU A 207 14.70 -7.56 -5.58
C GLU A 207 14.18 -6.12 -5.43
N TYR A 208 13.23 -5.88 -4.51
CA TYR A 208 12.81 -4.53 -4.16
C TYR A 208 14.00 -3.67 -3.70
N TYR A 209 14.81 -4.18 -2.76
CA TYR A 209 15.99 -3.49 -2.24
C TYR A 209 16.97 -3.07 -3.34
N LYS A 210 17.21 -3.96 -4.31
CA LYS A 210 18.03 -3.67 -5.49
C LYS A 210 17.40 -2.61 -6.38
N ALA A 211 16.09 -2.74 -6.67
CA ALA A 211 15.37 -1.83 -7.53
C ALA A 211 15.38 -0.38 -7.00
N VAL A 212 15.27 -0.19 -5.68
CA VAL A 212 15.34 1.13 -5.04
C VAL A 212 16.77 1.52 -4.62
N ARG A 213 17.80 0.76 -5.03
CA ARG A 213 19.22 1.01 -4.75
C ARG A 213 19.53 1.13 -3.25
N GLY A 214 18.85 0.34 -2.44
CA GLY A 214 19.03 0.34 -0.99
C GLY A 214 18.41 1.52 -0.26
N ASN A 215 17.64 2.38 -0.93
CA ASN A 215 16.93 3.50 -0.30
C ASN A 215 15.67 2.99 0.39
N VAL A 216 15.85 2.49 1.61
CA VAL A 216 14.79 1.89 2.44
C VAL A 216 14.85 2.42 3.86
N ASN A 217 13.74 2.32 4.59
CA ASN A 217 13.62 2.71 6.00
C ASN A 217 13.75 1.50 6.94
N ASP A 218 13.65 1.75 8.24
CA ASP A 218 13.64 0.76 9.33
C ASP A 218 12.52 -0.28 9.18
N VAL A 219 11.33 0.17 8.76
CA VAL A 219 10.15 -0.70 8.59
C VAL A 219 10.37 -1.75 7.50
N PHE A 220 11.12 -1.44 6.44
CA PHE A 220 11.49 -2.42 5.42
C PHE A 220 12.30 -3.58 6.01
N TYR A 221 13.31 -3.28 6.82
CA TYR A 221 14.14 -4.30 7.47
C TYR A 221 13.33 -5.15 8.45
N TYR A 222 12.40 -4.54 9.17
CA TYR A 222 11.49 -5.25 10.08
C TYR A 222 10.60 -6.27 9.36
N TYR A 223 9.99 -5.92 8.23
CA TYR A 223 9.19 -6.88 7.45
C TYR A 223 10.05 -7.95 6.77
N ARG A 224 11.25 -7.59 6.29
CA ARG A 224 12.16 -8.55 5.68
C ARG A 224 12.69 -9.56 6.72
N GLU A 225 12.92 -9.11 7.93
CA GLU A 225 13.22 -9.98 9.07
C GLU A 225 12.14 -11.05 9.28
N GLN A 226 10.88 -10.68 9.34
CA GLN A 226 9.78 -11.62 9.52
C GLN A 226 9.79 -12.70 8.40
N ALA A 227 10.03 -12.30 7.18
CA ALA A 227 10.20 -13.23 6.06
C ALA A 227 11.42 -14.14 6.24
N ALA A 228 12.53 -13.62 6.76
CA ALA A 228 13.73 -14.39 7.06
C ALA A 228 13.48 -15.41 8.19
N VAL A 229 12.75 -15.04 9.23
CA VAL A 229 12.33 -15.96 10.32
C VAL A 229 11.46 -17.09 9.79
N GLN A 230 10.46 -16.78 8.96
CA GLN A 230 9.63 -17.81 8.31
C GLN A 230 10.45 -18.72 7.39
N ALA A 231 11.43 -18.16 6.69
CA ALA A 231 12.37 -18.91 5.84
C ALA A 231 13.43 -19.67 6.64
N LYS A 232 13.47 -19.56 7.97
CA LYS A 232 14.50 -20.10 8.88
C LYS A 232 15.91 -19.57 8.60
N GLN A 233 16.02 -18.36 8.05
CA GLN A 233 17.28 -17.68 7.79
C GLN A 233 17.62 -16.73 8.97
N PHE A 234 17.81 -17.30 10.16
CA PHE A 234 17.90 -16.53 11.40
C PHE A 234 19.07 -15.53 11.43
N GLN A 235 20.21 -15.84 10.80
CA GLN A 235 21.31 -14.87 10.76
C GLN A 235 20.89 -13.61 9.98
N ARG A 236 20.19 -13.78 8.87
CA ARG A 236 19.65 -12.64 8.11
C ARG A 236 18.64 -11.82 8.91
N ALA A 237 17.78 -12.50 9.67
CA ALA A 237 16.83 -11.84 10.56
C ALA A 237 17.55 -10.97 11.60
N LEU A 238 18.64 -11.49 12.22
CA LEU A 238 19.45 -10.73 13.17
C LEU A 238 20.11 -9.50 12.52
N ASP A 239 20.64 -9.65 11.28
CA ASP A 239 21.28 -8.56 10.57
C ASP A 239 20.27 -7.47 10.18
N ASP A 240 19.06 -7.86 9.76
CA ASP A 240 17.99 -6.93 9.42
C ASP A 240 17.48 -6.17 10.65
N LEU A 241 17.28 -6.84 11.78
CA LEU A 241 16.88 -6.17 13.03
C LEU A 241 17.94 -5.20 13.54
N ALA A 242 19.23 -5.58 13.42
CA ALA A 242 20.32 -4.67 13.76
C ALA A 242 20.26 -3.38 12.90
N LYS A 243 19.93 -3.50 11.59
CA LYS A 243 19.74 -2.36 10.71
C LYS A 243 18.50 -1.55 11.03
N ALA A 244 17.38 -2.19 11.41
CA ALA A 244 16.18 -1.50 11.86
C ALA A 244 16.46 -0.66 13.11
N ILE A 245 17.17 -1.20 14.10
CA ILE A 245 17.59 -0.50 15.33
C ILE A 245 18.55 0.66 15.01
N GLU A 246 19.51 0.46 14.10
CA GLU A 246 20.43 1.52 13.67
C GLU A 246 19.68 2.73 13.09
N LEU A 247 18.61 2.48 12.30
CA LEU A 247 17.80 3.52 11.66
C LEU A 247 16.79 4.15 12.61
N ASN A 248 16.23 3.37 13.53
CA ASN A 248 15.24 3.83 14.49
C ASN A 248 15.51 3.23 15.90
N PRO A 249 16.47 3.79 16.64
CA PRO A 249 16.90 3.24 17.93
C PRO A 249 15.90 3.43 19.08
N LYS A 250 14.75 4.06 18.83
CA LYS A 250 13.70 4.23 19.86
C LYS A 250 12.54 3.25 19.72
N GLU A 251 12.48 2.48 18.64
CA GLU A 251 11.41 1.50 18.43
C GLU A 251 11.71 0.22 19.20
N LEU A 252 11.07 0.07 20.36
CA LEU A 252 11.30 -1.02 21.29
C LEU A 252 10.95 -2.40 20.73
N THR A 253 10.02 -2.46 19.77
CA THR A 253 9.63 -3.70 19.09
C THR A 253 10.83 -4.37 18.41
N TYR A 254 11.73 -3.61 17.81
CA TYR A 254 12.91 -4.19 17.14
C TYR A 254 13.86 -4.89 18.12
N PHE A 255 14.01 -4.34 19.35
CA PHE A 255 14.81 -4.99 20.40
C PHE A 255 14.16 -6.27 20.87
N SER A 256 12.83 -6.30 21.05
CA SER A 256 12.09 -7.50 21.42
C SER A 256 12.24 -8.59 20.38
N GLU A 257 12.04 -8.27 19.10
CA GLU A 257 12.17 -9.25 18.01
C GLU A 257 13.62 -9.74 17.89
N LEU A 258 14.62 -8.85 18.02
CA LEU A 258 16.03 -9.24 18.04
C LEU A 258 16.34 -10.22 19.17
N ALA A 259 15.76 -9.98 20.35
CA ALA A 259 15.91 -10.88 21.48
C ALA A 259 15.19 -12.22 21.24
N VAL A 260 13.98 -12.21 20.68
CA VAL A 260 13.22 -13.42 20.32
C VAL A 260 14.01 -14.29 19.33
N VAL A 261 14.60 -13.69 18.29
CA VAL A 261 15.43 -14.44 17.33
C VAL A 261 16.70 -14.99 18.00
N ASN A 262 17.37 -14.20 18.87
CA ASN A 262 18.53 -14.66 19.63
C ASN A 262 18.19 -15.84 20.55
N ILE A 263 17.08 -15.78 21.30
CA ILE A 263 16.58 -16.89 22.13
C ILE A 263 16.34 -18.14 21.26
N ARG A 264 15.72 -17.97 20.11
CA ARG A 264 15.40 -19.07 19.19
C ARG A 264 16.64 -19.81 18.68
N VAL A 265 17.74 -19.09 18.50
CA VAL A 265 19.03 -19.68 18.06
C VAL A 265 19.96 -20.03 19.23
N GLY A 266 19.50 -19.90 20.48
CA GLY A 266 20.25 -20.26 21.67
C GLY A 266 21.26 -19.21 22.17
N ARG A 267 21.24 -17.99 21.62
CA ARG A 267 22.09 -16.86 22.05
C ARG A 267 21.43 -16.08 23.18
N ASN A 268 21.23 -16.75 24.32
CA ASN A 268 20.41 -16.22 25.41
C ASN A 268 21.06 -15.02 26.13
N GLU A 269 22.38 -15.01 26.29
CA GLU A 269 23.13 -13.90 26.88
C GLU A 269 23.02 -12.63 26.02
N GLU A 270 23.12 -12.78 24.69
CA GLU A 270 22.95 -11.68 23.74
C GLU A 270 21.51 -11.14 23.79
N ALA A 271 20.51 -12.03 23.89
CA ALA A 271 19.12 -11.61 24.06
C ALA A 271 18.92 -10.75 25.31
N ILE A 272 19.48 -11.18 26.45
CA ILE A 272 19.40 -10.41 27.70
C ILE A 272 20.08 -9.05 27.57
N LYS A 273 21.22 -8.99 26.87
CA LYS A 273 21.93 -7.73 26.64
C LYS A 273 21.06 -6.76 25.83
N VAL A 274 20.54 -7.19 24.70
CA VAL A 274 19.67 -6.40 23.82
C VAL A 274 18.44 -5.87 24.56
N LEU A 275 17.82 -6.69 25.41
CA LEU A 275 16.66 -6.28 26.21
C LEU A 275 17.01 -5.29 27.30
N LYS A 276 18.23 -5.36 27.86
CA LYS A 276 18.72 -4.32 28.79
C LYS A 276 18.91 -2.98 28.07
N ASP A 277 19.43 -2.99 26.84
CA ASP A 277 19.55 -1.77 26.05
C ASP A 277 18.14 -1.16 25.79
N ALA A 278 17.11 -1.98 25.53
CA ALA A 278 15.72 -1.52 25.45
C ALA A 278 15.21 -0.91 26.77
N LEU A 279 15.59 -1.48 27.91
CA LEU A 279 15.22 -0.98 29.26
C LEU A 279 15.94 0.33 29.63
N GLU A 280 17.07 0.64 29.00
CA GLU A 280 17.69 1.98 29.11
C GLU A 280 16.86 3.05 28.41
N ILE A 281 16.12 2.68 27.36
CA ILE A 281 15.22 3.59 26.63
C ILE A 281 13.90 3.75 27.40
N ASP A 282 13.29 2.64 27.81
CA ASP A 282 12.08 2.61 28.64
C ASP A 282 12.19 1.55 29.76
N SER A 283 12.50 1.99 30.97
CA SER A 283 12.61 1.11 32.15
C SER A 283 11.30 0.42 32.56
N LYS A 284 10.16 0.81 31.97
CA LYS A 284 8.84 0.22 32.20
C LYS A 284 8.40 -0.72 31.08
N TYR A 285 9.27 -1.03 30.13
CA TYR A 285 8.95 -1.93 29.03
C TYR A 285 8.75 -3.37 29.54
N ALA A 286 7.51 -3.71 29.87
CA ALA A 286 7.13 -4.94 30.55
C ALA A 286 7.54 -6.20 29.75
N GLU A 287 7.39 -6.17 28.42
CA GLU A 287 7.77 -7.29 27.54
C GLU A 287 9.26 -7.63 27.63
N ALA A 288 10.13 -6.62 27.78
CA ALA A 288 11.58 -6.87 27.95
C ALA A 288 11.85 -7.72 29.19
N TYR A 289 11.23 -7.44 30.32
CA TYR A 289 11.37 -8.27 31.53
C TYR A 289 10.86 -9.69 31.32
N ARG A 290 9.73 -9.87 30.62
CA ARG A 290 9.23 -11.19 30.28
C ARG A 290 10.21 -11.98 29.43
N LEU A 291 10.75 -11.37 28.35
CA LEU A 291 11.71 -12.01 27.46
C LEU A 291 13.06 -12.27 28.13
N ILE A 292 13.53 -11.38 29.03
CA ILE A 292 14.70 -11.63 29.89
C ILE A 292 14.46 -12.89 30.72
N GLY A 293 13.30 -13.04 31.39
CA GLY A 293 12.94 -14.21 32.14
C GLY A 293 12.94 -15.49 31.28
N VAL A 294 12.44 -15.43 30.05
CA VAL A 294 12.48 -16.55 29.10
C VAL A 294 13.93 -16.95 28.78
N ALA A 295 14.79 -15.99 28.45
CA ALA A 295 16.21 -16.26 28.20
C ALA A 295 16.93 -16.84 29.41
N GLN A 296 16.65 -16.34 30.64
CA GLN A 296 17.18 -16.85 31.89
C GLN A 296 16.76 -18.29 32.15
N LEU A 297 15.51 -18.68 31.84
CA LEU A 297 15.09 -20.10 31.94
C LEU A 297 15.91 -20.98 30.99
N GLN A 298 16.20 -20.56 29.81
CA GLN A 298 17.06 -21.33 28.88
C GLN A 298 18.49 -21.50 29.42
N LEU A 299 18.96 -20.51 30.17
CA LEU A 299 20.26 -20.54 30.86
C LEU A 299 20.19 -21.30 32.21
N LYS A 300 19.04 -21.87 32.58
CA LYS A 300 18.80 -22.56 33.87
C LYS A 300 18.93 -21.65 35.11
N GLN A 301 18.77 -20.34 34.92
CA GLN A 301 18.78 -19.31 35.98
C GLN A 301 17.35 -19.11 36.51
N ASN A 302 16.78 -20.14 37.15
CA ASN A 302 15.35 -20.17 37.47
C ASN A 302 14.92 -19.09 38.49
N LYS A 303 15.78 -18.74 39.45
CA LYS A 303 15.47 -17.70 40.44
C LYS A 303 15.41 -16.31 39.80
N GLU A 304 16.37 -16.02 38.95
CA GLU A 304 16.47 -14.77 38.20
C GLU A 304 15.29 -14.63 37.22
N ALA A 305 14.95 -15.72 36.53
CA ALA A 305 13.79 -15.78 35.64
C ALA A 305 12.49 -15.42 36.36
N CYS A 306 12.25 -16.00 37.55
CA CYS A 306 11.06 -15.68 38.35
C CYS A 306 11.05 -14.22 38.84
N ALA A 307 12.20 -13.65 39.17
CA ALA A 307 12.28 -12.23 39.49
C ALA A 307 11.94 -11.34 38.31
N SER A 308 12.44 -11.70 37.10
CA SER A 308 12.12 -10.99 35.87
C SER A 308 10.62 -11.09 35.51
N PHE A 309 10.01 -12.27 35.63
CA PHE A 309 8.58 -12.45 35.41
C PHE A 309 7.73 -11.67 36.45
N ALA A 310 8.13 -11.65 37.73
CA ALA A 310 7.44 -10.84 38.72
C ALA A 310 7.45 -9.33 38.33
N LYS A 311 8.59 -8.85 37.84
CA LYS A 311 8.69 -7.45 37.35
C LYS A 311 7.84 -7.20 36.12
N ALA A 312 7.80 -8.12 35.16
CA ALA A 312 6.92 -8.01 33.99
C ALA A 312 5.43 -7.96 34.44
N LYS A 313 5.04 -8.78 35.42
CA LYS A 313 3.68 -8.75 35.97
C LYS A 313 3.36 -7.44 36.67
N GLU A 314 4.27 -6.92 37.49
CA GLU A 314 4.13 -5.60 38.14
C GLU A 314 3.89 -4.49 37.12
N LEU A 315 4.54 -4.58 35.96
CA LEU A 315 4.42 -3.62 34.86
C LEU A 315 3.26 -3.91 33.90
N GLY A 316 2.47 -4.97 34.17
CA GLY A 316 1.24 -5.25 33.43
C GLY A 316 1.40 -6.04 32.13
N ASP A 317 2.48 -6.85 31.98
CA ASP A 317 2.59 -7.74 30.81
C ASP A 317 1.45 -8.77 30.79
N PRO A 318 0.63 -8.82 29.71
CA PRO A 318 -0.55 -9.70 29.67
C PRO A 318 -0.19 -11.18 29.47
N ASN A 319 1.04 -11.50 29.08
CA ASN A 319 1.45 -12.83 28.69
C ASN A 319 2.33 -13.55 29.75
N VAL A 320 2.54 -12.95 30.92
CA VAL A 320 3.51 -13.48 31.92
C VAL A 320 2.92 -14.49 32.91
N ASP A 321 1.61 -14.44 33.18
CA ASP A 321 0.99 -15.24 34.24
C ASP A 321 1.18 -16.75 34.05
N ALA A 322 1.00 -17.26 32.84
CA ALA A 322 1.21 -18.67 32.56
C ALA A 322 2.68 -19.12 32.77
N LEU A 323 3.65 -18.21 32.55
CA LEU A 323 5.07 -18.47 32.78
C LEU A 323 5.37 -18.58 34.29
N ILE A 324 4.78 -17.70 35.10
CA ILE A 324 4.91 -17.71 36.56
C ILE A 324 4.32 -18.99 37.12
N GLU A 325 3.10 -19.37 36.75
CA GLU A 325 2.44 -20.59 37.20
C GLU A 325 3.25 -21.84 36.89
N LYS A 326 3.87 -21.88 35.73
CA LYS A 326 4.61 -23.05 35.25
C LYS A 326 6.01 -23.17 35.86
N HIS A 327 6.69 -22.04 36.08
CA HIS A 327 8.13 -22.07 36.38
C HIS A 327 8.51 -21.49 37.74
N CYS A 328 7.61 -20.80 38.47
CA CYS A 328 7.92 -20.05 39.67
C CYS A 328 7.17 -20.58 40.93
N LYS A 329 7.03 -21.89 41.01
CA LYS A 329 6.46 -22.56 42.18
C LYS A 329 7.50 -22.82 43.26
#